data_3043e45a2f31588f26360bc28e93f77e
#
_entry.id   3043e45a2f31588f26360bc28e93f77e
#
_cell.length_a   1.000
_cell.length_b   1.000
_cell.length_c   1.000
_cell.angle_alpha   90.00
_cell.angle_beta   90.00
_cell.angle_gamma   90.00
#
_symmetry.space_group_name_H-M   'P 1'
#
loop_
_entity.id
_entity.type
_entity.pdbx_description
1 polymer ?
#
loop_
_entity_poly.entity_id
_entity_poly.type
_entity_poly.pdbx_seq_one_letter_code
_entity_poly.pdbx_strand_id
1 'polypeptide(L)'
;MAHNKHTDVLMNQDLNLMMPNKQAWLDLAGDWQDPFEAPQLVDHDGFKVVREDLMGFGSKCRFGDILVSTCKQDTLVYVQPRYGFAGISLAYLANKYNKKLVLFSPSQKEISDHQAICVEMGAQMKFKRIAAMPVLNAHAKKWAEDNNAFFIPLGLRHELVTAAAVKVAHDLAEKHGYPEEVWSAISTGVLQRSLQIAWPDAKFNAVAVARNIKKGERGSATMWSHPKAFTQDVDPQYNPPFPSAMNYDAKAWEFMTKHGSPGAWFWNVGGDPKPQKEDTKLLTDSYRDWGQELETDK
;
A
#
# COMPACT_ATOMS: atom_id res chain seq x y z
N MET A 1 6.14 32.39 0.53
CA MET A 1 6.27 31.00 0.10
C MET A 1 6.60 30.16 1.33
N ALA A 2 5.60 29.61 2.00
CA ALA A 2 5.82 28.74 3.16
C ALA A 2 6.13 27.33 2.61
N HIS A 3 7.39 26.95 2.65
CA HIS A 3 7.84 25.59 2.40
C HIS A 3 7.11 24.65 3.35
N ASN A 4 6.48 23.64 2.80
CA ASN A 4 5.75 22.62 3.56
C ASN A 4 6.75 21.74 4.32
N LYS A 5 7.31 22.29 5.42
CA LYS A 5 8.28 21.61 6.30
C LYS A 5 7.71 20.35 6.95
N HIS A 6 6.39 20.16 6.94
CA HIS A 6 5.75 18.97 7.54
C HIS A 6 6.03 17.67 6.78
N THR A 7 6.10 17.69 5.45
CA THR A 7 6.34 16.45 4.66
C THR A 7 7.74 15.86 4.84
N ASP A 8 8.75 16.67 5.09
CA ASP A 8 10.14 16.19 5.24
C ASP A 8 10.42 15.60 6.63
N VAL A 9 9.73 16.08 7.66
CA VAL A 9 9.89 15.63 9.05
C VAL A 9 9.30 14.22 9.22
N LEU A 10 8.22 13.89 8.51
CA LEU A 10 7.51 12.60 8.64
C LEU A 10 8.22 11.41 7.99
N MET A 11 9.15 11.66 7.07
CA MET A 11 9.87 10.58 6.36
C MET A 11 10.84 9.80 7.26
N ASN A 12 11.27 10.37 8.39
CA ASN A 12 12.29 9.78 9.28
C ASN A 12 11.87 9.62 10.74
N GLN A 13 10.69 10.09 11.15
CA GLN A 13 10.23 10.00 12.53
C GLN A 13 9.30 8.81 12.75
N ASP A 14 9.35 8.25 13.95
CA ASP A 14 8.38 7.27 14.41
C ASP A 14 7.02 7.97 14.57
N LEU A 15 6.04 7.67 13.70
CA LEU A 15 4.73 8.30 13.71
C LEU A 15 4.06 8.25 15.10
N ASN A 16 4.32 7.21 15.90
CA ASN A 16 3.82 7.10 17.26
C ASN A 16 4.36 8.17 18.22
N LEU A 17 5.54 8.76 17.94
CA LEU A 17 6.08 9.85 18.76
C LEU A 17 5.33 11.16 18.55
N MET A 18 4.70 11.33 17.37
CA MET A 18 3.96 12.54 17.05
C MET A 18 2.52 12.52 17.58
N MET A 19 1.88 11.33 17.60
CA MET A 19 0.50 11.17 18.04
C MET A 19 0.36 9.85 18.83
N PRO A 20 0.57 9.89 20.16
CA PRO A 20 0.76 8.68 20.98
C PRO A 20 -0.51 7.88 21.26
N ASN A 21 -1.70 8.42 20.99
CA ASN A 21 -2.97 7.74 21.30
C ASN A 21 -3.92 7.68 20.10
N LYS A 22 -4.81 6.70 20.12
CA LYS A 22 -5.82 6.46 19.09
C LYS A 22 -6.70 7.69 18.82
N GLN A 23 -7.14 8.39 19.89
CA GLN A 23 -8.05 9.52 19.75
C GLN A 23 -7.44 10.64 18.88
N ALA A 24 -6.16 10.97 19.07
CA ALA A 24 -5.51 12.00 18.26
C ALA A 24 -5.49 11.64 16.76
N TRP A 25 -5.40 10.35 16.41
CA TRP A 25 -5.49 9.90 15.02
C TRP A 25 -6.91 9.95 14.47
N LEU A 26 -7.92 9.63 15.29
CA LEU A 26 -9.33 9.79 14.94
C LEU A 26 -9.68 11.27 14.72
N ASP A 27 -9.19 12.16 15.59
CA ASP A 27 -9.35 13.61 15.46
C ASP A 27 -8.70 14.14 14.18
N LEU A 28 -7.53 13.60 13.80
CA LEU A 28 -6.86 13.96 12.54
C LEU A 28 -7.64 13.50 11.30
N ALA A 29 -8.32 12.37 11.35
CA ALA A 29 -9.22 11.94 10.29
C ALA A 29 -10.42 12.89 10.16
N GLY A 30 -10.81 13.56 11.25
CA GLY A 30 -11.87 14.56 11.29
C GLY A 30 -13.20 14.02 10.76
N ASP A 31 -13.85 14.82 9.92
CA ASP A 31 -15.13 14.48 9.29
C ASP A 31 -15.01 13.54 8.07
N TRP A 32 -13.80 13.08 7.75
CA TRP A 32 -13.63 12.15 6.64
C TRP A 32 -14.44 10.88 6.86
N GLN A 33 -15.24 10.54 5.86
CA GLN A 33 -15.97 9.29 5.79
C GLN A 33 -15.34 8.39 4.74
N ASP A 34 -15.20 7.11 5.05
CA ASP A 34 -14.76 6.11 4.09
C ASP A 34 -15.76 6.06 2.91
N PRO A 35 -15.34 6.39 1.68
CA PRO A 35 -16.25 6.40 0.53
C PRO A 35 -16.53 5.01 -0.05
N PHE A 36 -15.96 3.97 0.54
CA PHE A 36 -16.14 2.59 0.11
C PHE A 36 -17.03 1.83 1.10
N GLU A 37 -17.60 0.72 0.65
CA GLU A 37 -18.25 -0.20 1.56
C GLU A 37 -17.29 -0.66 2.65
N ALA A 38 -17.80 -0.76 3.87
CA ALA A 38 -16.98 -1.20 5.01
C ALA A 38 -16.32 -2.56 4.72
N PRO A 39 -15.07 -2.78 5.17
CA PRO A 39 -14.41 -4.06 4.97
C PRO A 39 -15.26 -5.20 5.56
N GLN A 40 -15.42 -6.27 4.79
CA GLN A 40 -16.10 -7.46 5.30
C GLN A 40 -15.15 -8.28 6.17
N LEU A 41 -15.67 -8.77 7.29
CA LEU A 41 -14.98 -9.71 8.16
C LEU A 41 -15.61 -11.07 7.98
N VAL A 42 -14.89 -12.03 7.41
CA VAL A 42 -15.39 -13.36 7.01
C VAL A 42 -14.59 -14.46 7.69
N ASP A 43 -15.28 -15.48 8.19
CA ASP A 43 -14.61 -16.65 8.78
C ASP A 43 -14.08 -17.58 7.68
N HIS A 44 -12.78 -17.93 7.81
CA HIS A 44 -12.11 -18.93 6.97
C HIS A 44 -11.23 -19.82 7.86
N ASP A 45 -11.47 -21.11 7.87
CA ASP A 45 -10.67 -22.11 8.58
C ASP A 45 -10.47 -21.80 10.09
N GLY A 46 -11.45 -21.16 10.73
CA GLY A 46 -11.41 -20.77 12.14
C GLY A 46 -10.67 -19.45 12.39
N PHE A 47 -10.29 -18.69 11.35
CA PHE A 47 -9.73 -17.35 11.41
C PHE A 47 -10.71 -16.33 10.84
N LYS A 48 -10.61 -15.09 11.27
CA LYS A 48 -11.40 -13.97 10.75
C LYS A 48 -10.59 -13.15 9.75
N VAL A 49 -11.03 -13.09 8.51
CA VAL A 49 -10.33 -12.40 7.43
C VAL A 49 -11.01 -11.09 7.08
N VAL A 50 -10.27 -9.99 7.16
CA VAL A 50 -10.67 -8.69 6.64
C VAL A 50 -10.44 -8.70 5.13
N ARG A 51 -11.52 -8.69 4.34
CA ARG A 51 -11.57 -8.96 2.90
C ARG A 51 -11.49 -7.67 2.07
N GLU A 52 -10.32 -7.04 2.03
CA GLU A 52 -10.11 -5.85 1.16
C GLU A 52 -9.87 -6.22 -0.31
N ASP A 53 -9.67 -7.49 -0.61
CA ASP A 53 -9.63 -8.01 -1.98
C ASP A 53 -10.96 -7.81 -2.73
N LEU A 54 -12.08 -7.72 -2.01
CA LEU A 54 -13.40 -7.47 -2.59
C LEU A 54 -13.51 -6.07 -3.22
N MET A 55 -12.67 -5.13 -2.83
CA MET A 55 -12.63 -3.79 -3.41
C MET A 55 -11.91 -3.75 -4.77
N GLY A 56 -11.06 -4.71 -5.09
CA GLY A 56 -10.33 -4.82 -6.37
C GLY A 56 -9.10 -3.91 -6.52
N PHE A 57 -8.98 -2.87 -5.69
CA PHE A 57 -7.90 -1.87 -5.79
C PHE A 57 -6.90 -1.92 -4.61
N GLY A 58 -7.13 -2.82 -3.67
CA GLY A 58 -6.35 -3.00 -2.44
C GLY A 58 -6.62 -1.95 -1.36
N SER A 59 -6.31 -2.28 -0.10
CA SER A 59 -6.57 -1.44 1.09
C SER A 59 -6.05 0.00 0.97
N LYS A 60 -4.98 0.23 0.20
CA LYS A 60 -4.40 1.57 0.02
C LYS A 60 -5.33 2.53 -0.72
N CYS A 61 -6.27 2.01 -1.51
CA CYS A 61 -7.29 2.82 -2.15
C CYS A 61 -8.17 3.49 -1.08
N ARG A 62 -8.63 2.72 -0.11
CA ARG A 62 -9.43 3.21 1.01
C ARG A 62 -8.70 4.26 1.84
N PHE A 63 -7.50 3.91 2.32
CA PHE A 63 -6.73 4.79 3.21
C PHE A 63 -6.12 5.99 2.50
N GLY A 64 -5.84 5.88 1.21
CA GLY A 64 -5.31 6.96 0.38
C GLY A 64 -6.35 8.00 -0.05
N ASP A 65 -7.64 7.68 0.09
CA ASP A 65 -8.74 8.55 -0.34
C ASP A 65 -8.66 9.93 0.32
N ILE A 66 -8.53 9.99 1.63
CA ILE A 66 -8.41 11.26 2.36
C ILE A 66 -7.24 12.11 1.87
N LEU A 67 -6.09 11.49 1.56
CA LEU A 67 -4.91 12.19 1.08
C LEU A 67 -5.13 12.76 -0.32
N VAL A 68 -5.71 11.98 -1.22
CA VAL A 68 -5.91 12.39 -2.62
C VAL A 68 -7.05 13.40 -2.75
N SER A 69 -8.15 13.21 -1.99
CA SER A 69 -9.29 14.14 -2.00
C SER A 69 -8.95 15.52 -1.46
N THR A 70 -8.05 15.60 -0.46
CA THR A 70 -7.65 16.87 0.16
C THR A 70 -6.42 17.51 -0.51
N CYS A 71 -5.74 16.79 -1.40
CA CYS A 71 -4.57 17.27 -2.12
C CYS A 71 -4.95 18.42 -3.08
N LYS A 72 -4.21 19.54 -3.01
CA LYS A 72 -4.46 20.73 -3.85
C LYS A 72 -3.87 20.64 -5.24
N GLN A 73 -2.81 19.85 -5.41
CA GLN A 73 -2.14 19.67 -6.70
C GLN A 73 -2.98 18.80 -7.65
N ASP A 74 -2.98 19.15 -8.93
CA ASP A 74 -3.68 18.39 -9.98
C ASP A 74 -2.90 17.15 -10.43
N THR A 75 -1.60 17.08 -10.09
CA THR A 75 -0.74 15.96 -10.45
C THR A 75 -0.17 15.28 -9.21
N LEU A 76 -0.34 13.97 -9.15
CA LEU A 76 0.23 13.09 -8.13
C LEU A 76 1.46 12.40 -8.68
N VAL A 77 2.48 12.22 -7.86
CA VAL A 77 3.71 11.52 -8.23
C VAL A 77 4.00 10.42 -7.21
N TYR A 78 4.29 9.22 -7.70
CA TYR A 78 4.62 8.09 -6.86
C TYR A 78 5.71 7.24 -7.50
N VAL A 79 6.52 6.55 -6.68
CA VAL A 79 7.47 5.55 -7.18
C VAL A 79 6.83 4.17 -7.06
N GLN A 80 6.46 3.61 -8.22
CA GLN A 80 5.83 2.30 -8.32
C GLN A 80 6.88 1.20 -8.47
N PRO A 81 7.05 0.31 -7.48
CA PRO A 81 7.81 -0.92 -7.65
C PRO A 81 7.17 -1.82 -8.72
N ARG A 82 7.90 -2.84 -9.17
CA ARG A 82 7.35 -3.82 -10.12
C ARG A 82 6.04 -4.44 -9.63
N TYR A 83 5.94 -4.73 -8.33
CA TYR A 83 4.76 -5.29 -7.68
C TYR A 83 4.25 -4.35 -6.59
N GLY A 84 2.96 -4.40 -6.32
CA GLY A 84 2.33 -3.67 -5.22
C GLY A 84 1.11 -2.85 -5.63
N PHE A 85 0.13 -2.79 -4.75
CA PHE A 85 -1.17 -2.17 -5.00
C PHE A 85 -1.18 -0.64 -4.95
N ALA A 86 -0.12 0.00 -4.46
CA ALA A 86 -0.16 1.45 -4.26
C ALA A 86 -0.39 2.24 -5.56
N GLY A 87 0.27 1.84 -6.66
CA GLY A 87 0.05 2.48 -7.97
C GLY A 87 -1.38 2.28 -8.48
N ILE A 88 -1.93 1.07 -8.36
CA ILE A 88 -3.31 0.75 -8.75
C ILE A 88 -4.30 1.59 -7.93
N SER A 89 -4.12 1.61 -6.60
CA SER A 89 -4.94 2.43 -5.70
C SER A 89 -4.90 3.91 -6.06
N LEU A 90 -3.71 4.44 -6.32
CA LEU A 90 -3.52 5.84 -6.70
C LEU A 90 -4.08 6.14 -8.10
N ALA A 91 -3.99 5.22 -9.05
CA ALA A 91 -4.58 5.38 -10.39
C ALA A 91 -6.10 5.48 -10.30
N TYR A 92 -6.73 4.60 -9.52
CA TYR A 92 -8.17 4.68 -9.25
C TYR A 92 -8.54 6.03 -8.61
N LEU A 93 -7.84 6.43 -7.55
CA LEU A 93 -8.13 7.67 -6.82
C LEU A 93 -7.87 8.91 -7.70
N ALA A 94 -6.82 8.90 -8.52
CA ALA A 94 -6.55 9.97 -9.46
C ALA A 94 -7.73 10.17 -10.43
N ASN A 95 -8.26 9.09 -10.99
CA ASN A 95 -9.45 9.15 -11.84
C ASN A 95 -10.68 9.66 -11.08
N LYS A 96 -10.93 9.13 -9.87
CA LYS A 96 -12.06 9.54 -9.02
C LYS A 96 -12.06 11.04 -8.74
N TYR A 97 -10.87 11.63 -8.54
CA TYR A 97 -10.71 13.05 -8.19
C TYR A 97 -10.23 13.92 -9.36
N ASN A 98 -10.31 13.41 -10.60
CA ASN A 98 -9.91 14.11 -11.82
C ASN A 98 -8.48 14.70 -11.74
N LYS A 99 -7.54 13.89 -11.22
CA LYS A 99 -6.12 14.21 -11.10
C LYS A 99 -5.28 13.41 -12.09
N LYS A 100 -4.09 13.91 -12.41
CA LYS A 100 -3.08 13.16 -13.18
C LYS A 100 -2.23 12.33 -12.21
N LEU A 101 -1.82 11.14 -12.65
CA LEU A 101 -0.87 10.31 -11.91
C LEU A 101 0.36 10.02 -12.76
N VAL A 102 1.53 10.37 -12.21
CA VAL A 102 2.83 10.06 -12.79
C VAL A 102 3.54 9.05 -11.90
N LEU A 103 3.87 7.89 -12.46
CA LEU A 103 4.51 6.79 -11.75
C LEU A 103 5.95 6.62 -12.25
N PHE A 104 6.91 6.83 -11.36
CA PHE A 104 8.31 6.48 -11.63
C PHE A 104 8.57 5.01 -11.30
N SER A 105 9.30 4.32 -12.17
CA SER A 105 9.66 2.92 -11.96
C SER A 105 11.07 2.62 -12.48
N PRO A 106 11.78 1.64 -11.88
CA PRO A 106 13.03 1.15 -12.49
C PRO A 106 12.76 0.61 -13.89
N SER A 107 13.66 0.87 -14.82
CA SER A 107 13.60 0.29 -16.17
C SER A 107 13.66 -1.24 -16.11
N GLN A 108 12.82 -1.89 -16.92
CA GLN A 108 12.71 -3.34 -17.02
C GLN A 108 12.32 -3.76 -18.44
N LYS A 109 12.54 -5.02 -18.77
CA LYS A 109 12.24 -5.54 -20.13
C LYS A 109 10.73 -5.64 -20.38
N GLU A 110 9.97 -5.94 -19.35
CA GLU A 110 8.52 -6.15 -19.40
C GLU A 110 7.87 -5.48 -18.20
N ILE A 111 6.73 -4.84 -18.40
CA ILE A 111 5.90 -4.32 -17.33
C ILE A 111 5.18 -5.49 -16.63
N SER A 112 4.92 -5.32 -15.33
CA SER A 112 4.10 -6.27 -14.57
C SER A 112 2.61 -5.97 -14.74
N ASP A 113 1.75 -6.94 -14.39
CA ASP A 113 0.30 -6.74 -14.37
C ASP A 113 -0.11 -5.54 -13.50
N HIS A 114 0.56 -5.35 -12.36
CA HIS A 114 0.33 -4.18 -11.50
C HIS A 114 0.60 -2.85 -12.21
N GLN A 115 1.65 -2.80 -13.03
CA GLN A 115 1.99 -1.60 -13.79
C GLN A 115 1.07 -1.45 -15.02
N ALA A 116 0.72 -2.54 -15.69
CA ALA A 116 -0.21 -2.55 -16.81
C ALA A 116 -1.57 -1.97 -16.40
N ILE A 117 -2.12 -2.41 -15.26
CA ILE A 117 -3.39 -1.88 -14.74
C ILE A 117 -3.30 -0.38 -14.43
N CYS A 118 -2.18 0.10 -13.87
CA CYS A 118 -2.00 1.54 -13.65
C CYS A 118 -2.13 2.33 -14.96
N VAL A 119 -1.58 1.79 -16.04
CA VAL A 119 -1.65 2.41 -17.38
C VAL A 119 -3.05 2.32 -17.97
N GLU A 120 -3.71 1.18 -17.87
CA GLU A 120 -5.10 1.01 -18.28
C GLU A 120 -6.02 2.04 -17.61
N MET A 121 -5.69 2.42 -16.37
CA MET A 121 -6.37 3.47 -15.60
C MET A 121 -5.86 4.89 -15.94
N GLY A 122 -4.99 5.07 -16.93
CA GLY A 122 -4.52 6.38 -17.39
C GLY A 122 -3.32 6.96 -16.65
N ALA A 123 -2.63 6.19 -15.79
CA ALA A 123 -1.39 6.64 -15.19
C ALA A 123 -0.26 6.76 -16.22
N GLN A 124 0.53 7.84 -16.14
CA GLN A 124 1.72 8.02 -16.94
C GLN A 124 2.90 7.32 -16.26
N MET A 125 3.50 6.31 -16.89
CA MET A 125 4.71 5.66 -16.40
C MET A 125 5.97 6.36 -16.91
N LYS A 126 6.93 6.59 -16.01
CA LYS A 126 8.28 7.09 -16.31
C LYS A 126 9.30 6.07 -15.85
N PHE A 127 9.88 5.32 -16.78
CA PHE A 127 10.94 4.37 -16.50
C PHE A 127 12.31 5.05 -16.44
N LYS A 128 13.10 4.73 -15.43
CA LYS A 128 14.45 5.27 -15.24
C LYS A 128 15.44 4.13 -15.02
N ARG A 129 16.66 4.27 -15.57
CA ARG A 129 17.77 3.32 -15.36
C ARG A 129 18.38 3.45 -13.94
N ILE A 130 17.53 3.56 -12.93
CA ILE A 130 17.88 3.68 -11.53
C ILE A 130 17.31 2.49 -10.79
N ALA A 131 18.16 1.54 -10.39
CA ALA A 131 17.74 0.36 -9.64
C ALA A 131 17.58 0.63 -8.14
N ALA A 132 18.33 1.59 -7.58
CA ALA A 132 18.27 1.93 -6.17
C ALA A 132 17.03 2.75 -5.83
N MET A 133 16.06 2.15 -5.15
CA MET A 133 14.79 2.78 -4.80
C MET A 133 14.94 4.14 -4.07
N PRO A 134 15.88 4.34 -3.12
CA PRO A 134 16.07 5.64 -2.51
C PRO A 134 16.45 6.74 -3.50
N VAL A 135 17.32 6.42 -4.48
CA VAL A 135 17.75 7.36 -5.53
C VAL A 135 16.57 7.68 -6.46
N LEU A 136 15.80 6.66 -6.86
CA LEU A 136 14.61 6.87 -7.68
C LEU A 136 13.55 7.72 -6.96
N ASN A 137 13.37 7.52 -5.65
CA ASN A 137 12.46 8.35 -4.84
C ASN A 137 12.93 9.81 -4.80
N ALA A 138 14.24 10.07 -4.60
CA ALA A 138 14.78 11.42 -4.62
C ALA A 138 14.58 12.09 -5.98
N HIS A 139 14.79 11.34 -7.08
CA HIS A 139 14.56 11.82 -8.44
C HIS A 139 13.07 12.15 -8.70
N ALA A 140 12.15 11.27 -8.29
CA ALA A 140 10.72 11.50 -8.44
C ALA A 140 10.22 12.69 -7.59
N LYS A 141 10.76 12.84 -6.38
CA LYS A 141 10.46 13.99 -5.49
C LYS A 141 10.90 15.30 -6.14
N LYS A 142 12.13 15.35 -6.66
CA LYS A 142 12.64 16.55 -7.37
C LYS A 142 11.76 16.87 -8.59
N TRP A 143 11.41 15.87 -9.40
CA TRP A 143 10.52 16.07 -10.54
C TRP A 143 9.16 16.66 -10.11
N ALA A 144 8.59 16.16 -9.00
CA ALA A 144 7.34 16.69 -8.46
C ALA A 144 7.46 18.16 -8.05
N GLU A 145 8.56 18.54 -7.39
CA GLU A 145 8.85 19.94 -7.01
C GLU A 145 8.97 20.84 -8.25
N ASP A 146 9.72 20.40 -9.27
CA ASP A 146 9.95 21.13 -10.53
C ASP A 146 8.64 21.31 -11.34
N ASN A 147 7.65 20.43 -11.17
CA ASN A 147 6.38 20.41 -11.90
C ASN A 147 5.16 20.80 -11.06
N ASN A 148 5.33 21.38 -9.88
CA ASN A 148 4.23 21.72 -8.95
C ASN A 148 3.27 20.55 -8.70
N ALA A 149 3.81 19.33 -8.58
CA ALA A 149 3.07 18.11 -8.34
C ALA A 149 3.24 17.61 -6.89
N PHE A 150 2.32 16.78 -6.42
CA PHE A 150 2.37 16.22 -5.08
C PHE A 150 3.07 14.87 -5.06
N PHE A 151 4.24 14.82 -4.43
CA PHE A 151 4.98 13.57 -4.24
C PHE A 151 4.42 12.77 -3.08
N ILE A 152 4.01 11.52 -3.34
CA ILE A 152 3.49 10.58 -2.35
C ILE A 152 4.62 9.63 -1.95
N PRO A 153 4.98 9.55 -0.66
CA PRO A 153 6.04 8.66 -0.19
C PRO A 153 5.71 7.18 -0.36
N LEU A 154 6.75 6.36 -0.50
CA LEU A 154 6.62 4.91 -0.67
C LEU A 154 5.74 4.29 0.43
N GLY A 155 4.77 3.46 0.00
CA GLY A 155 3.80 2.83 0.88
C GLY A 155 2.71 3.77 1.39
N LEU A 156 2.56 4.97 0.79
CA LEU A 156 1.65 6.04 1.23
C LEU A 156 1.92 6.44 2.69
N ARG A 157 3.19 6.54 3.07
CA ARG A 157 3.59 6.93 4.43
C ARG A 157 3.26 8.41 4.67
N HIS A 158 2.04 8.68 5.10
CA HIS A 158 1.50 9.99 5.38
C HIS A 158 0.56 9.93 6.58
N GLU A 159 0.51 11.00 7.37
CA GLU A 159 -0.32 11.07 8.58
C GLU A 159 -1.81 10.86 8.29
N LEU A 160 -2.35 11.50 7.25
CA LEU A 160 -3.75 11.32 6.85
C LEU A 160 -4.08 9.87 6.48
N VAL A 161 -3.17 9.19 5.78
CA VAL A 161 -3.34 7.76 5.43
C VAL A 161 -3.35 6.88 6.68
N THR A 162 -2.48 7.18 7.65
CA THR A 162 -2.49 6.49 8.96
C THR A 162 -3.78 6.77 9.71
N ALA A 163 -4.24 8.02 9.75
CA ALA A 163 -5.48 8.41 10.41
C ALA A 163 -6.71 7.70 9.81
N ALA A 164 -6.81 7.66 8.48
CA ALA A 164 -7.87 6.92 7.78
C ALA A 164 -7.83 5.42 8.11
N ALA A 165 -6.63 4.80 8.09
CA ALA A 165 -6.49 3.38 8.42
C ALA A 165 -6.84 3.07 9.88
N VAL A 166 -6.49 3.96 10.82
CA VAL A 166 -6.89 3.86 12.23
C VAL A 166 -8.40 3.96 12.37
N LYS A 167 -9.03 4.92 11.69
CA LYS A 167 -10.49 5.10 11.72
C LYS A 167 -11.22 3.87 11.18
N VAL A 168 -10.83 3.37 10.02
CA VAL A 168 -11.45 2.17 9.41
C VAL A 168 -11.29 0.95 10.32
N ALA A 169 -10.11 0.74 10.89
CA ALA A 169 -9.87 -0.36 11.82
C ALA A 169 -10.70 -0.20 13.11
N HIS A 170 -10.80 1.02 13.64
CA HIS A 170 -11.64 1.32 14.79
C HIS A 170 -13.10 0.99 14.51
N ASP A 171 -13.67 1.52 13.43
CA ASP A 171 -15.05 1.33 13.04
C ASP A 171 -15.37 -0.17 12.80
N LEU A 172 -14.43 -0.92 12.24
CA LEU A 172 -14.55 -2.37 12.06
C LEU A 172 -14.66 -3.10 13.41
N ALA A 173 -13.82 -2.73 14.38
CA ALA A 173 -13.83 -3.35 15.69
C ALA A 173 -15.05 -2.95 16.53
N GLU A 174 -15.54 -1.72 16.41
CA GLU A 174 -16.81 -1.31 17.05
C GLU A 174 -17.99 -2.18 16.57
N LYS A 175 -17.96 -2.60 15.32
CA LYS A 175 -19.01 -3.43 14.74
C LYS A 175 -18.87 -4.93 15.06
N HIS A 176 -17.66 -5.46 15.12
CA HIS A 176 -17.41 -6.90 15.16
C HIS A 176 -16.71 -7.40 16.43
N GLY A 177 -16.39 -6.51 17.36
CA GLY A 177 -15.54 -6.75 18.52
C GLY A 177 -14.06 -6.56 18.19
N TYR A 178 -13.27 -6.35 19.24
CA TYR A 178 -11.82 -6.12 19.10
C TYR A 178 -11.07 -7.45 18.95
N PRO A 179 -10.06 -7.54 18.05
CA PRO A 179 -9.26 -8.76 17.92
C PRO A 179 -8.32 -8.94 19.13
N GLU A 180 -8.11 -10.19 19.54
CA GLU A 180 -7.06 -10.52 20.51
C GLU A 180 -5.71 -10.75 19.82
N GLU A 181 -5.71 -11.23 18.59
CA GLU A 181 -4.52 -11.52 17.80
C GLU A 181 -4.73 -11.09 16.33
N VAL A 182 -3.73 -10.44 15.75
CA VAL A 182 -3.77 -9.91 14.39
C VAL A 182 -2.55 -10.33 13.59
N TRP A 183 -2.79 -10.77 12.37
CA TRP A 183 -1.77 -11.15 11.39
C TRP A 183 -1.86 -10.28 10.13
N SER A 184 -0.72 -9.88 9.59
CA SER A 184 -0.63 -9.22 8.29
C SER A 184 0.74 -9.37 7.65
N ALA A 185 0.81 -9.22 6.33
CA ALA A 185 2.06 -9.00 5.65
C ALA A 185 2.59 -7.59 5.91
N ILE A 186 3.91 -7.44 6.00
CA ILE A 186 4.54 -6.14 6.25
C ILE A 186 5.62 -5.83 5.21
N SER A 187 5.62 -4.56 4.75
CA SER A 187 6.64 -3.99 3.88
C SER A 187 7.08 -2.61 4.39
N THR A 188 6.22 -1.59 4.36
CA THR A 188 6.52 -0.22 4.83
C THR A 188 6.01 0.05 6.24
N GLY A 189 5.23 -0.86 6.81
CA GLY A 189 4.71 -0.79 8.17
C GLY A 189 3.50 0.13 8.38
N VAL A 190 3.03 0.85 7.36
CA VAL A 190 1.90 1.80 7.53
C VAL A 190 0.65 1.09 8.05
N LEU A 191 0.18 0.03 7.38
CA LEU A 191 -0.98 -0.74 7.85
C LEU A 191 -0.75 -1.30 9.25
N GLN A 192 0.37 -2.03 9.44
CA GLN A 192 0.69 -2.68 10.71
C GLN A 192 0.69 -1.71 11.91
N ARG A 193 1.23 -0.49 11.70
CA ARG A 193 1.26 0.57 12.71
C ARG A 193 -0.12 1.16 12.97
N SER A 194 -0.91 1.36 11.92
CA SER A 194 -2.29 1.85 12.04
C SER A 194 -3.16 0.88 12.84
N LEU A 195 -3.04 -0.42 12.60
CA LEU A 195 -3.76 -1.45 13.35
C LEU A 195 -3.34 -1.49 14.83
N GLN A 196 -2.04 -1.34 15.13
CA GLN A 196 -1.56 -1.26 16.52
C GLN A 196 -2.10 -0.03 17.27
N ILE A 197 -2.28 1.08 16.58
CA ILE A 197 -2.90 2.29 17.15
C ILE A 197 -4.40 2.05 17.40
N ALA A 198 -5.09 1.44 16.44
CA ALA A 198 -6.53 1.17 16.54
C ALA A 198 -6.86 0.12 17.63
N TRP A 199 -6.01 -0.90 17.77
CA TRP A 199 -6.21 -2.07 18.64
C TRP A 199 -5.02 -2.29 19.58
N PRO A 200 -4.76 -1.39 20.53
CA PRO A 200 -3.52 -1.38 21.32
C PRO A 200 -3.33 -2.63 22.20
N ASP A 201 -4.41 -3.31 22.55
CA ASP A 201 -4.39 -4.49 23.44
C ASP A 201 -4.22 -5.81 22.65
N ALA A 202 -4.29 -5.78 21.32
CA ALA A 202 -4.13 -6.97 20.50
C ALA A 202 -2.66 -7.41 20.41
N LYS A 203 -2.43 -8.71 20.23
CA LYS A 203 -1.14 -9.27 19.85
C LYS A 203 -0.95 -9.16 18.35
N PHE A 204 0.17 -8.60 17.92
CA PHE A 204 0.45 -8.42 16.50
C PHE A 204 1.54 -9.35 16.02
N ASN A 205 1.28 -10.00 14.88
CA ASN A 205 2.20 -10.82 14.14
C ASN A 205 2.35 -10.23 12.72
N ALA A 206 3.57 -9.92 12.32
CA ALA A 206 3.86 -9.32 11.04
C ALA A 206 4.85 -10.19 10.25
N VAL A 207 4.47 -10.59 9.03
CA VAL A 207 5.31 -11.41 8.16
C VAL A 207 6.02 -10.52 7.15
N ALA A 208 7.35 -10.40 7.28
CA ALA A 208 8.18 -9.67 6.33
C ALA A 208 8.29 -10.46 5.02
N VAL A 209 7.83 -9.85 3.92
CA VAL A 209 7.75 -10.49 2.60
C VAL A 209 8.66 -9.86 1.55
N ALA A 210 9.17 -8.65 1.78
CA ALA A 210 9.87 -7.87 0.76
C ALA A 210 11.30 -7.47 1.16
N ARG A 211 11.56 -7.13 2.41
CA ARG A 211 12.83 -6.60 2.91
C ARG A 211 12.94 -6.69 4.42
N ASN A 212 14.10 -6.37 4.97
CA ASN A 212 14.27 -6.22 6.40
C ASN A 212 13.45 -5.04 6.92
N ILE A 213 12.62 -5.29 7.93
CA ILE A 213 11.73 -4.32 8.54
C ILE A 213 12.43 -3.64 9.72
N LYS A 214 12.44 -2.31 9.72
CA LYS A 214 13.02 -1.52 10.82
C LYS A 214 12.12 -1.56 12.06
N LYS A 215 12.71 -1.34 13.24
CA LYS A 215 11.96 -1.34 14.52
C LYS A 215 10.77 -0.37 14.50
N GLY A 216 10.94 0.84 13.99
CA GLY A 216 9.86 1.82 13.84
C GLY A 216 8.75 1.43 12.86
N GLU A 217 9.02 0.54 11.92
CA GLU A 217 8.01 0.05 10.95
C GLU A 217 7.17 -1.09 11.52
N ARG A 218 7.76 -1.98 12.33
CA ARG A 218 7.06 -3.11 12.94
C ARG A 218 6.27 -2.74 14.20
N GLY A 219 6.66 -1.68 14.91
CA GLY A 219 6.10 -1.33 16.23
C GLY A 219 6.29 -2.45 17.24
N SER A 220 5.21 -2.89 17.89
CA SER A 220 5.16 -3.97 18.89
C SER A 220 5.02 -5.38 18.29
N ALA A 221 4.90 -5.50 16.95
CA ALA A 221 4.62 -6.80 16.32
C ALA A 221 5.75 -7.81 16.50
N THR A 222 5.39 -9.06 16.76
CA THR A 222 6.27 -10.23 16.60
C THR A 222 6.58 -10.39 15.11
N MET A 223 7.87 -10.43 14.79
CA MET A 223 8.32 -10.49 13.40
C MET A 223 8.59 -11.91 12.95
N TRP A 224 7.99 -12.25 11.83
CA TRP A 224 8.25 -13.45 11.06
C TRP A 224 8.91 -13.05 9.72
N SER A 225 9.74 -13.91 9.15
CA SER A 225 10.39 -13.66 7.86
C SER A 225 10.07 -14.80 6.92
N HIS A 226 9.42 -14.49 5.79
CA HIS A 226 9.13 -15.50 4.79
C HIS A 226 10.43 -15.88 4.02
N PRO A 227 10.74 -17.19 3.84
CA PRO A 227 11.99 -17.61 3.22
C PRO A 227 12.07 -17.33 1.71
N LYS A 228 10.93 -17.27 1.02
CA LYS A 228 10.89 -16.97 -0.42
C LYS A 228 11.09 -15.49 -0.70
N ALA A 229 11.81 -15.20 -1.79
CA ALA A 229 11.97 -13.83 -2.28
C ALA A 229 10.61 -13.18 -2.58
N PHE A 230 10.55 -11.85 -2.56
CA PHE A 230 9.30 -11.10 -2.80
C PHE A 230 8.65 -11.42 -4.15
N THR A 231 9.45 -11.72 -5.16
CA THR A 231 8.98 -12.05 -6.51
C THR A 231 8.47 -13.49 -6.68
N GLN A 232 8.56 -14.31 -5.64
CA GLN A 232 8.13 -15.70 -5.66
C GLN A 232 6.81 -15.83 -4.89
N ASP A 233 5.87 -16.58 -5.45
CA ASP A 233 4.60 -16.88 -4.81
C ASP A 233 4.76 -17.88 -3.65
N VAL A 234 3.78 -17.89 -2.76
CA VAL A 234 3.63 -18.94 -1.74
C VAL A 234 3.52 -20.32 -2.41
N ASP A 235 3.83 -21.40 -1.69
CA ASP A 235 3.61 -22.75 -2.24
C ASP A 235 2.10 -23.02 -2.37
N PRO A 236 1.65 -23.67 -3.48
CA PRO A 236 0.22 -23.87 -3.77
C PRO A 236 -0.58 -24.51 -2.64
N GLN A 237 0.04 -25.34 -1.82
CA GLN A 237 -0.60 -25.97 -0.65
C GLN A 237 -1.02 -24.99 0.45
N TYR A 238 -0.46 -23.76 0.41
CA TYR A 238 -0.77 -22.69 1.36
C TYR A 238 -1.58 -21.55 0.72
N ASN A 239 -2.12 -21.76 -0.48
CA ASN A 239 -2.99 -20.78 -1.11
C ASN A 239 -4.17 -20.47 -0.19
N PRO A 240 -4.45 -19.19 0.09
CA PRO A 240 -5.64 -18.81 0.85
C PRO A 240 -6.92 -19.29 0.15
N PRO A 241 -8.00 -19.64 0.90
CA PRO A 241 -9.29 -20.00 0.31
C PRO A 241 -10.08 -18.79 -0.21
N PHE A 242 -9.43 -17.66 -0.37
CA PHE A 242 -9.95 -16.39 -0.90
C PHE A 242 -8.91 -15.72 -1.80
N PRO A 243 -9.33 -14.79 -2.70
CA PRO A 243 -8.38 -14.02 -3.49
C PRO A 243 -7.39 -13.25 -2.60
N SER A 244 -6.11 -13.45 -2.88
CA SER A 244 -5.02 -12.87 -2.12
C SER A 244 -3.80 -12.64 -3.03
N ALA A 245 -2.94 -11.70 -2.70
CA ALA A 245 -1.68 -11.51 -3.41
C ALA A 245 -0.70 -12.63 -3.06
N MET A 246 -0.41 -13.53 -4.01
CA MET A 246 0.34 -14.76 -3.77
C MET A 246 1.79 -14.51 -3.34
N ASN A 247 2.38 -13.40 -3.74
CA ASN A 247 3.71 -12.99 -3.33
C ASN A 247 3.74 -12.10 -2.07
N TYR A 248 2.57 -11.74 -1.51
CA TYR A 248 2.44 -10.80 -0.40
C TYR A 248 1.58 -11.37 0.73
N ASP A 249 0.26 -11.17 0.71
CA ASP A 249 -0.64 -11.57 1.80
C ASP A 249 -0.71 -13.09 1.98
N ALA A 250 -0.68 -13.87 0.90
CA ALA A 250 -0.70 -15.31 0.97
C ALA A 250 0.48 -15.90 1.77
N LYS A 251 1.65 -15.23 1.75
CA LYS A 251 2.79 -15.60 2.59
C LYS A 251 2.53 -15.39 4.09
N ALA A 252 1.78 -14.35 4.43
CA ALA A 252 1.41 -14.12 5.82
C ALA A 252 0.30 -15.07 6.27
N TRP A 253 -0.61 -15.44 5.36
CA TRP A 253 -1.61 -16.47 5.59
C TRP A 253 -0.96 -17.83 5.91
N GLU A 254 0.06 -18.26 5.15
CA GLU A 254 0.83 -19.47 5.43
C GLU A 254 1.35 -19.52 6.88
N PHE A 255 1.90 -18.40 7.36
CA PHE A 255 2.40 -18.34 8.75
C PHE A 255 1.26 -18.35 9.77
N MET A 256 0.19 -17.62 9.49
CA MET A 256 -0.97 -17.59 10.37
C MET A 256 -1.62 -18.96 10.52
N THR A 257 -1.79 -19.72 9.43
CA THR A 257 -2.37 -21.08 9.50
C THR A 257 -1.52 -22.07 10.31
N LYS A 258 -0.20 -21.80 10.42
CA LYS A 258 0.72 -22.63 11.20
C LYS A 258 0.83 -22.23 12.67
N HIS A 259 0.63 -20.93 12.99
CA HIS A 259 1.02 -20.36 14.28
C HIS A 259 -0.06 -19.49 14.93
N GLY A 260 -1.12 -19.16 14.19
CA GLY A 260 -2.19 -18.29 14.70
C GLY A 260 -3.12 -18.99 15.68
N SER A 261 -3.62 -18.24 16.63
CA SER A 261 -4.65 -18.72 17.57
C SER A 261 -6.02 -18.79 16.88
N PRO A 262 -6.91 -19.72 17.26
CA PRO A 262 -8.28 -19.74 16.77
C PRO A 262 -8.97 -18.39 16.96
N GLY A 263 -9.66 -17.89 15.92
CA GLY A 263 -10.32 -16.59 15.95
C GLY A 263 -9.41 -15.39 15.72
N ALA A 264 -8.11 -15.58 15.50
CA ALA A 264 -7.19 -14.51 15.13
C ALA A 264 -7.65 -13.82 13.83
N TRP A 265 -7.38 -12.49 13.73
CA TRP A 265 -7.74 -11.71 12.57
C TRP A 265 -6.60 -11.63 11.56
N PHE A 266 -6.94 -11.75 10.29
CA PHE A 266 -6.02 -11.59 9.16
C PHE A 266 -6.45 -10.40 8.30
N TRP A 267 -5.54 -9.46 8.05
CA TRP A 267 -5.81 -8.37 7.12
C TRP A 267 -5.30 -8.72 5.73
N ASN A 268 -6.21 -9.09 4.83
CA ASN A 268 -5.93 -9.38 3.42
C ASN A 268 -6.05 -8.09 2.60
N VAL A 269 -4.92 -7.52 2.16
CA VAL A 269 -4.90 -6.19 1.52
C VAL A 269 -5.42 -6.18 0.10
N GLY A 270 -5.48 -7.33 -0.59
CA GLY A 270 -5.98 -7.42 -1.94
C GLY A 270 -5.70 -8.76 -2.60
N GLY A 271 -6.41 -9.06 -3.69
CA GLY A 271 -6.16 -10.22 -4.57
C GLY A 271 -5.19 -9.86 -5.69
N ASP A 272 -4.54 -10.85 -6.31
CA ASP A 272 -3.67 -10.62 -7.47
C ASP A 272 -4.43 -9.91 -8.58
N PRO A 273 -3.93 -8.75 -9.03
CA PRO A 273 -4.61 -7.97 -10.04
C PRO A 273 -4.51 -8.65 -11.40
N LYS A 274 -5.57 -8.54 -12.19
CA LYS A 274 -5.60 -9.02 -13.57
C LYS A 274 -5.88 -7.85 -14.51
N PRO A 275 -5.00 -7.56 -15.48
CA PRO A 275 -5.27 -6.59 -16.53
C PRO A 275 -6.57 -6.94 -17.28
N GLN A 276 -7.37 -5.93 -17.59
CA GLN A 276 -8.65 -6.14 -18.29
C GLN A 276 -8.48 -6.22 -19.81
N LYS A 277 -7.39 -5.64 -20.33
CA LYS A 277 -7.10 -5.66 -21.77
C LYS A 277 -6.28 -6.91 -22.10
N GLU A 278 -6.78 -7.71 -23.04
CA GLU A 278 -6.10 -8.93 -23.52
C GLU A 278 -4.73 -8.64 -24.18
N ASP A 279 -4.44 -7.37 -24.49
CA ASP A 279 -3.27 -6.97 -25.27
C ASP A 279 -2.18 -6.25 -24.45
N THR A 280 -1.75 -6.92 -23.35
CA THR A 280 -0.56 -6.51 -22.57
C THR A 280 0.70 -6.37 -23.42
N LYS A 281 0.77 -7.05 -24.59
CA LYS A 281 1.90 -6.98 -25.52
C LYS A 281 2.00 -5.62 -26.22
N LEU A 282 0.88 -5.01 -26.63
CA LEU A 282 0.84 -3.65 -27.19
C LEU A 282 1.26 -2.61 -26.14
N LEU A 283 0.87 -2.78 -24.88
CA LEU A 283 1.33 -1.93 -23.78
C LEU A 283 2.85 -2.06 -23.61
N THR A 284 3.40 -3.27 -23.64
CA THR A 284 4.84 -3.51 -23.52
C THR A 284 5.62 -2.89 -24.67
N ASP A 285 5.12 -2.99 -25.90
CA ASP A 285 5.78 -2.42 -27.07
C ASP A 285 5.72 -0.88 -27.08
N SER A 286 4.59 -0.27 -26.70
CA SER A 286 4.49 1.19 -26.54
C SER A 286 5.44 1.73 -25.45
N TYR A 287 5.72 0.95 -24.41
CA TYR A 287 6.67 1.31 -23.35
C TYR A 287 8.14 1.17 -23.74
N ARG A 288 8.47 0.29 -24.67
CA ARG A 288 9.83 0.21 -25.25
C ARG A 288 10.19 1.50 -26.01
N ASP A 289 9.23 2.06 -26.72
CA ASP A 289 9.42 3.32 -27.45
C ASP A 289 9.55 4.51 -26.49
N TRP A 290 8.76 4.53 -25.42
CA TRP A 290 8.87 5.56 -24.36
C TRP A 290 10.20 5.48 -23.58
N GLY A 291 10.77 4.29 -23.41
CA GLY A 291 12.10 4.09 -22.83
C GLY A 291 13.21 4.70 -23.68
N GLN A 292 13.03 4.82 -24.99
CA GLN A 292 13.99 5.45 -25.89
C GLN A 292 13.90 6.99 -25.87
N GLU A 293 12.72 7.58 -25.73
CA GLU A 293 12.56 9.04 -25.57
C GLU A 293 13.15 9.57 -24.26
N LEU A 294 13.17 8.76 -23.19
CA LEU A 294 13.75 9.13 -21.90
C LEU A 294 15.28 9.09 -21.85
N GLU A 295 15.94 8.54 -22.90
CA GLU A 295 17.42 8.56 -23.03
C GLU A 295 17.96 9.90 -23.54
N THR A 296 17.10 10.78 -24.06
CA THR A 296 17.49 12.09 -24.63
C THR A 296 17.48 13.23 -23.63
N ASP A 297 16.87 13.06 -22.46
CA ASP A 297 16.95 14.03 -21.36
C ASP A 297 18.20 13.79 -20.49
N LYS A 298 19.35 14.25 -21.00
CA LYS A 298 20.59 14.39 -20.23
C LYS A 298 20.61 15.71 -19.49
#